data_9dc7aa35ed82ff94b0ac4f31039ed7fd
#
_entry.id   9dc7aa35ed82ff94b0ac4f31039ed7fd
#
_cell.length_a   1.000
_cell.length_b   1.000
_cell.length_c   1.000
_cell.angle_alpha   90.00
_cell.angle_beta   90.00
_cell.angle_gamma   90.00
#
_symmetry.space_group_name_H-M   'P 1'
#
loop_
_entity.id
_entity.type
_entity.pdbx_description
1 polymer ?
#
loop_
_entity_poly.entity_id
_entity_poly.type
_entity_poly.pdbx_seq_one_letter_code
_entity_poly.pdbx_strand_id
1 'polypeptide(L)'
;VRNAGALDGCYGVLAGLAVVRAYRQAGLRPARAIVVAAFTNEEGVRYQPDMMGSLVYAGGMDVQAALNTVGTDGTRLGDELARIGYAGDMAPGAIVPREYIELHIEQGPVLEAEGKLIGVVESLQGISWQKVTITGVANHAGTTPTRLRHDAGYAAAACVAFLREQVVGAAPETTLATVGSLRLAPDLLNFIPRQATFPVA
;
A
#
# COMPACT_ATOMS: atom_id res chain seq x y z
N VAL A 1 -5.64 -4.55 -1.21
CA VAL A 1 -5.19 -5.88 -1.69
C VAL A 1 -6.40 -6.71 -2.12
N ARG A 2 -6.35 -7.38 -3.28
CA ARG A 2 -7.51 -8.17 -3.79
C ARG A 2 -7.96 -9.27 -2.83
N ASN A 3 -7.04 -9.81 -2.06
CA ASN A 3 -7.26 -10.80 -1.02
C ASN A 3 -6.60 -10.31 0.28
N ALA A 4 -7.11 -9.21 0.82
CA ALA A 4 -6.64 -8.66 2.10
C ALA A 4 -6.75 -9.72 3.21
N GLY A 5 -5.89 -9.62 4.20
CA GLY A 5 -6.01 -10.40 5.41
C GLY A 5 -7.36 -10.15 6.11
N ALA A 6 -7.91 -11.17 6.75
CA ALA A 6 -9.23 -11.08 7.41
C ALA A 6 -9.31 -9.99 8.49
N LEU A 7 -8.15 -9.56 9.01
CA LEU A 7 -8.04 -8.56 10.08
C LEU A 7 -7.52 -7.19 9.59
N ASP A 8 -7.03 -7.13 8.35
CA ASP A 8 -6.48 -5.91 7.78
C ASP A 8 -7.60 -4.89 7.50
N GLY A 9 -7.55 -3.74 8.15
CA GLY A 9 -8.61 -2.73 8.14
C GLY A 9 -9.88 -3.10 8.93
N CYS A 10 -10.39 -4.33 8.78
CA CYS A 10 -11.62 -4.77 9.46
C CYS A 10 -11.47 -4.75 10.99
N TYR A 11 -10.30 -5.06 11.51
CA TYR A 11 -10.05 -5.12 12.94
C TYR A 11 -10.26 -3.77 13.62
N GLY A 12 -9.76 -2.69 13.04
CA GLY A 12 -9.95 -1.33 13.56
C GLY A 12 -11.41 -0.91 13.59
N VAL A 13 -12.17 -1.17 12.52
CA VAL A 13 -13.61 -0.88 12.46
C VAL A 13 -14.37 -1.67 13.51
N LEU A 14 -14.10 -2.97 13.65
CA LEU A 14 -14.75 -3.83 14.64
C LEU A 14 -14.38 -3.42 16.08
N ALA A 15 -13.15 -2.98 16.32
CA ALA A 15 -12.73 -2.46 17.61
C ALA A 15 -13.52 -1.19 17.98
N GLY A 16 -13.73 -0.28 17.05
CA GLY A 16 -14.58 0.89 17.25
C GLY A 16 -16.01 0.50 17.63
N LEU A 17 -16.60 -0.47 16.94
CA LEU A 17 -17.93 -0.99 17.26
C LEU A 17 -17.96 -1.67 18.63
N ALA A 18 -16.90 -2.40 19.00
CA ALA A 18 -16.79 -3.04 20.32
C ALA A 18 -16.75 -2.01 21.45
N VAL A 19 -16.04 -0.89 21.27
CA VAL A 19 -16.02 0.23 22.22
C VAL A 19 -17.42 0.80 22.43
N VAL A 20 -18.14 1.10 21.34
CA VAL A 20 -19.53 1.59 21.43
C VAL A 20 -20.43 0.59 22.16
N ARG A 21 -20.28 -0.70 21.86
CA ARG A 21 -21.01 -1.78 22.54
C ARG A 21 -20.71 -1.83 24.03
N ALA A 22 -19.43 -1.73 24.42
CA ALA A 22 -19.01 -1.73 25.81
C ALA A 22 -19.63 -0.58 26.61
N TYR A 23 -19.64 0.65 26.08
CA TYR A 23 -20.31 1.78 26.69
C TYR A 23 -21.81 1.52 26.91
N ARG A 24 -22.50 0.97 25.90
CA ARG A 24 -23.93 0.65 25.99
C ARG A 24 -24.21 -0.44 27.05
N GLN A 25 -23.38 -1.49 27.09
CA GLN A 25 -23.53 -2.58 28.06
C GLN A 25 -23.28 -2.12 29.50
N ALA A 26 -22.34 -1.20 29.70
CA ALA A 26 -22.06 -0.61 31.00
C ALA A 26 -23.08 0.47 31.43
N GLY A 27 -24.03 0.84 30.58
CA GLY A 27 -24.95 1.92 30.86
C GLY A 27 -24.30 3.31 30.90
N LEU A 28 -23.09 3.43 30.37
CA LEU A 28 -22.31 4.67 30.36
C LEU A 28 -22.64 5.52 29.15
N ARG A 29 -22.67 6.84 29.35
CA ARG A 29 -22.74 7.81 28.27
C ARG A 29 -21.39 8.50 28.11
N PRO A 30 -20.75 8.42 26.93
CA PRO A 30 -19.53 9.18 26.69
C PRO A 30 -19.81 10.67 26.72
N ALA A 31 -18.88 11.48 27.21
CA ALA A 31 -19.01 12.94 27.27
C ALA A 31 -19.07 13.59 25.86
N ARG A 32 -18.60 12.89 24.84
CA ARG A 32 -18.64 13.27 23.43
C ARG A 32 -19.12 12.11 22.59
N ALA A 33 -19.64 12.39 21.41
CA ALA A 33 -20.01 11.34 20.46
C ALA A 33 -18.79 10.48 20.06
N ILE A 34 -19.00 9.18 20.01
CA ILE A 34 -18.04 8.23 19.43
C ILE A 34 -18.49 7.96 18.00
N VAL A 35 -17.59 8.18 17.05
CA VAL A 35 -17.82 7.92 15.63
C VAL A 35 -16.92 6.76 15.22
N VAL A 36 -17.50 5.75 14.60
CA VAL A 36 -16.74 4.66 13.97
C VAL A 36 -16.65 4.96 12.48
N ALA A 37 -15.45 5.08 11.96
CA ALA A 37 -15.22 5.39 10.57
C ALA A 37 -14.68 4.17 9.81
N ALA A 38 -15.14 4.01 8.56
CA ALA A 38 -14.57 3.08 7.59
C ALA A 38 -14.37 3.86 6.28
N PHE A 39 -13.12 4.03 5.87
CA PHE A 39 -12.79 4.84 4.71
C PHE A 39 -12.87 4.02 3.41
N THR A 40 -13.46 4.63 2.38
CA THR A 40 -13.57 4.03 1.05
C THR A 40 -12.22 4.05 0.34
N ASN A 41 -11.90 2.95 -0.36
CA ASN A 41 -10.75 2.82 -1.25
C ASN A 41 -9.42 3.18 -0.56
N GLU A 42 -9.22 2.64 0.64
CA GLU A 42 -7.98 2.83 1.40
C GLU A 42 -6.79 2.22 0.66
N GLU A 43 -6.92 0.99 0.17
CA GLU A 43 -5.87 0.22 -0.50
C GLU A 43 -5.57 0.64 -1.96
N GLY A 44 -6.37 1.47 -2.57
CA GLY A 44 -6.16 1.91 -3.95
C GLY A 44 -6.22 0.81 -5.02
N VAL A 45 -6.75 -0.36 -4.71
CA VAL A 45 -6.73 -1.53 -5.61
C VAL A 45 -7.59 -1.33 -6.86
N ARG A 46 -8.73 -0.70 -6.71
CA ARG A 46 -9.69 -0.48 -7.80
C ARG A 46 -9.56 0.92 -8.37
N TYR A 47 -9.42 1.93 -7.53
CA TYR A 47 -9.29 3.34 -7.89
C TYR A 47 -7.99 3.92 -7.35
N GLN A 48 -7.34 4.82 -8.10
CA GLN A 48 -6.13 5.49 -7.64
C GLN A 48 -6.42 6.98 -7.38
N PRO A 49 -5.77 7.59 -6.40
CA PRO A 49 -4.76 7.02 -5.48
C PRO A 49 -5.36 6.13 -4.40
N ASP A 50 -4.49 5.46 -3.65
CA ASP A 50 -4.82 4.84 -2.36
C ASP A 50 -5.23 5.89 -1.31
N MET A 51 -5.65 5.44 -0.12
CA MET A 51 -6.11 6.27 0.99
C MET A 51 -7.20 7.29 0.60
N MET A 52 -7.88 7.10 -0.53
CA MET A 52 -8.71 8.12 -1.17
C MET A 52 -9.80 8.67 -0.24
N GLY A 53 -10.48 7.81 0.53
CA GLY A 53 -11.55 8.24 1.44
C GLY A 53 -11.05 9.14 2.56
N SER A 54 -9.96 8.77 3.21
CA SER A 54 -9.33 9.58 4.27
C SER A 54 -8.68 10.85 3.71
N LEU A 55 -8.10 10.78 2.51
CA LEU A 55 -7.51 11.92 1.82
C LEU A 55 -8.57 12.99 1.50
N VAL A 56 -9.74 12.59 0.98
CA VAL A 56 -10.87 13.50 0.74
C VAL A 56 -11.40 14.06 2.07
N TYR A 57 -11.55 13.21 3.08
CA TYR A 57 -12.02 13.62 4.40
C TYR A 57 -11.10 14.68 5.03
N ALA A 58 -9.79 14.52 4.91
CA ALA A 58 -8.78 15.45 5.42
C ALA A 58 -8.57 16.70 4.55
N GLY A 59 -9.26 16.82 3.42
CA GLY A 59 -9.14 17.95 2.49
C GLY A 59 -7.92 17.90 1.57
N GLY A 60 -7.23 16.78 1.50
CA GLY A 60 -6.07 16.57 0.63
C GLY A 60 -6.43 16.25 -0.83
N MET A 61 -7.70 15.92 -1.09
CA MET A 61 -8.22 15.68 -2.43
C MET A 61 -9.62 16.24 -2.57
N ASP A 62 -9.90 16.85 -3.72
CA ASP A 62 -11.25 17.33 -4.04
C ASP A 62 -12.24 16.17 -4.18
N VAL A 63 -13.43 16.31 -3.58
CA VAL A 63 -14.46 15.27 -3.59
C VAL A 63 -14.95 14.94 -5.00
N GLN A 64 -15.11 15.95 -5.86
CA GLN A 64 -15.57 15.71 -7.24
C GLN A 64 -14.47 15.03 -8.06
N ALA A 65 -13.21 15.37 -7.84
CA ALA A 65 -12.08 14.65 -8.45
C ALA A 65 -12.09 13.18 -8.05
N ALA A 66 -12.28 12.88 -6.77
CA ALA A 66 -12.38 11.51 -6.28
C ALA A 66 -13.56 10.75 -6.89
N LEU A 67 -14.76 11.34 -6.87
CA LEU A 67 -15.98 10.72 -7.42
C LEU A 67 -15.89 10.48 -8.94
N ASN A 68 -15.11 11.28 -9.66
CA ASN A 68 -14.88 11.13 -11.10
C ASN A 68 -13.75 10.15 -11.44
N THR A 69 -13.02 9.63 -10.46
CA THR A 69 -11.94 8.67 -10.70
C THR A 69 -12.48 7.41 -11.38
N VAL A 70 -11.82 7.01 -12.46
CA VAL A 70 -12.13 5.78 -13.22
C VAL A 70 -11.23 4.66 -12.71
N GLY A 71 -11.85 3.57 -12.32
CA GLY A 71 -11.17 2.39 -11.82
C GLY A 71 -10.51 1.54 -12.90
N THR A 72 -9.72 0.57 -12.47
CA THR A 72 -9.03 -0.40 -13.34
C THR A 72 -9.99 -1.26 -14.17
N ASP A 73 -11.25 -1.31 -13.79
CA ASP A 73 -12.34 -2.03 -14.46
C ASP A 73 -13.22 -1.10 -15.33
N GLY A 74 -12.84 0.17 -15.48
CA GLY A 74 -13.57 1.16 -16.29
C GLY A 74 -14.78 1.79 -15.59
N THR A 75 -15.10 1.41 -14.35
CA THR A 75 -16.21 2.01 -13.61
C THR A 75 -15.78 3.32 -12.94
N ARG A 76 -16.73 4.21 -12.67
CA ARG A 76 -16.50 5.47 -11.97
C ARG A 76 -16.87 5.33 -10.48
N LEU A 77 -16.03 5.82 -9.58
CA LEU A 77 -16.21 5.68 -8.13
C LEU A 77 -17.58 6.22 -7.68
N GLY A 78 -17.96 7.40 -8.12
CA GLY A 78 -19.23 8.01 -7.73
C GLY A 78 -20.45 7.18 -8.14
N ASP A 79 -20.43 6.58 -9.33
CA ASP A 79 -21.50 5.73 -9.82
C ASP A 79 -21.60 4.44 -9.00
N GLU A 80 -20.47 3.87 -8.63
CA GLU A 80 -20.43 2.67 -7.79
C GLU A 80 -20.89 2.93 -6.37
N LEU A 81 -20.49 4.07 -5.77
CA LEU A 81 -21.01 4.48 -4.43
C LEU A 81 -22.51 4.68 -4.45
N ALA A 82 -23.03 5.33 -5.49
CA ALA A 82 -24.49 5.51 -5.65
C ALA A 82 -25.20 4.15 -5.83
N ARG A 83 -24.63 3.27 -6.66
CA ARG A 83 -25.18 1.93 -6.93
C ARG A 83 -25.32 1.08 -5.67
N ILE A 84 -24.36 1.16 -4.75
CA ILE A 84 -24.36 0.39 -3.50
C ILE A 84 -25.01 1.15 -2.32
N GLY A 85 -25.52 2.35 -2.54
CA GLY A 85 -26.20 3.16 -1.51
C GLY A 85 -25.26 3.84 -0.50
N TYR A 86 -23.99 4.04 -0.86
CA TYR A 86 -22.96 4.66 -0.01
C TYR A 86 -22.49 6.03 -0.49
N ALA A 87 -23.22 6.67 -1.40
CA ALA A 87 -22.87 8.02 -1.86
C ALA A 87 -22.90 9.04 -0.72
N GLY A 88 -23.87 8.88 0.20
CA GLY A 88 -24.05 9.80 1.32
C GLY A 88 -24.50 11.21 0.88
N ASP A 89 -24.93 12.00 1.84
CA ASP A 89 -25.39 13.39 1.67
C ASP A 89 -24.57 14.37 2.52
N MET A 90 -23.74 13.87 3.42
CA MET A 90 -22.89 14.69 4.29
C MET A 90 -21.61 15.10 3.55
N ALA A 91 -21.26 16.38 3.64
CA ALA A 91 -20.00 16.85 3.08
C ALA A 91 -18.81 16.18 3.80
N PRO A 92 -17.78 15.74 3.06
CA PRO A 92 -16.54 15.27 3.66
C PRO A 92 -15.93 16.32 4.60
N GLY A 93 -15.41 15.89 5.76
CA GLY A 93 -14.87 16.80 6.77
C GLY A 93 -15.91 17.54 7.62
N ALA A 94 -17.21 17.32 7.44
CA ALA A 94 -18.26 17.93 8.26
C ALA A 94 -18.17 17.52 9.73
N ILE A 95 -17.67 16.34 10.03
CA ILE A 95 -17.37 15.90 11.38
C ILE A 95 -15.88 16.16 11.64
N VAL A 96 -15.58 17.08 12.56
CA VAL A 96 -14.21 17.35 12.99
C VAL A 96 -13.95 16.61 14.31
N PRO A 97 -13.16 15.53 14.31
CA PRO A 97 -12.88 14.78 15.53
C PRO A 97 -11.98 15.60 16.44
N ARG A 98 -12.18 15.47 17.75
CA ARG A 98 -11.22 15.99 18.72
C ARG A 98 -10.00 15.08 18.85
N GLU A 99 -10.24 13.77 18.75
CA GLU A 99 -9.24 12.73 18.88
C GLU A 99 -9.55 11.65 17.84
N TYR A 100 -8.51 11.08 17.29
CA TYR A 100 -8.59 9.95 16.37
C TYR A 100 -7.75 8.81 16.94
N ILE A 101 -8.32 7.62 17.01
CA ILE A 101 -7.64 6.41 17.45
C ILE A 101 -7.90 5.34 16.41
N GLU A 102 -6.84 4.70 15.96
CA GLU A 102 -6.91 3.57 15.05
C GLU A 102 -6.19 2.37 15.67
N LEU A 103 -6.90 1.24 15.74
CA LEU A 103 -6.31 -0.05 16.07
C LEU A 103 -6.02 -0.77 14.76
N HIS A 104 -4.75 -1.04 14.51
CA HIS A 104 -4.30 -1.73 13.31
C HIS A 104 -3.46 -2.95 13.67
N ILE A 105 -3.45 -3.96 12.82
CA ILE A 105 -2.46 -5.04 12.91
C ILE A 105 -1.08 -4.47 12.58
N GLU A 106 -0.02 -5.03 13.14
CA GLU A 106 1.34 -4.53 12.91
C GLU A 106 1.79 -4.64 11.44
N GLN A 107 1.26 -5.60 10.72
CA GLN A 107 1.73 -6.01 9.39
C GLN A 107 3.23 -6.36 9.36
N GLY A 108 3.75 -6.79 10.50
CA GLY A 108 5.16 -7.12 10.69
C GLY A 108 5.34 -8.09 11.86
N PRO A 109 6.55 -8.60 12.08
CA PRO A 109 6.83 -9.66 13.07
C PRO A 109 7.40 -9.15 14.39
N VAL A 110 7.57 -7.83 14.60
CA VAL A 110 8.36 -7.31 15.72
C VAL A 110 7.65 -7.50 17.06
N LEU A 111 6.37 -7.12 17.15
CA LEU A 111 5.61 -7.29 18.38
C LEU A 111 5.50 -8.76 18.78
N GLU A 112 5.28 -9.65 17.80
CA GLU A 112 5.24 -11.08 18.04
C GLU A 112 6.60 -11.60 18.54
N ALA A 113 7.70 -11.23 17.88
CA ALA A 113 9.05 -11.61 18.28
C ALA A 113 9.43 -11.12 19.68
N GLU A 114 8.90 -9.97 20.10
CA GLU A 114 9.11 -9.38 21.43
C GLU A 114 8.08 -9.83 22.47
N GLY A 115 7.09 -10.65 22.09
CA GLY A 115 6.02 -11.10 22.98
C GLY A 115 5.08 -9.98 23.44
N LYS A 116 4.96 -8.89 22.68
CA LYS A 116 4.11 -7.74 22.98
C LYS A 116 2.77 -7.86 22.27
N LEU A 117 1.68 -7.53 22.97
CA LEU A 117 0.33 -7.57 22.41
C LEU A 117 -0.07 -6.26 21.74
N ILE A 118 0.47 -5.13 22.19
CA ILE A 118 0.14 -3.79 21.68
C ILE A 118 1.42 -2.97 21.61
N GLY A 119 1.59 -2.25 20.52
CA GLY A 119 2.60 -1.22 20.32
C GLY A 119 1.96 0.13 20.08
N VAL A 120 2.58 1.19 20.55
CA VAL A 120 2.20 2.56 20.22
C VAL A 120 3.07 3.03 19.08
N VAL A 121 2.45 3.47 17.98
CA VAL A 121 3.18 4.00 16.83
C VAL A 121 3.71 5.40 17.17
N GLU A 122 5.03 5.56 17.21
CA GLU A 122 5.68 6.83 17.51
C GLU A 122 6.13 7.59 16.25
N SER A 123 6.34 6.87 15.15
CA SER A 123 6.78 7.45 13.88
C SER A 123 6.34 6.62 12.69
N LEU A 124 6.32 7.24 11.51
CA LEU A 124 6.08 6.60 10.23
C LEU A 124 7.29 6.80 9.33
N GLN A 125 7.64 5.77 8.58
CA GLN A 125 8.69 5.86 7.57
C GLN A 125 8.19 6.58 6.31
N GLY A 126 9.07 7.31 5.65
CA GLY A 126 8.82 7.78 4.30
C GLY A 126 8.79 6.61 3.32
N ILE A 127 7.89 6.64 2.35
CA ILE A 127 7.72 5.60 1.34
C ILE A 127 8.07 6.17 -0.03
N SER A 128 8.81 5.38 -0.83
CA SER A 128 9.08 5.68 -2.23
C SER A 128 8.88 4.43 -3.07
N TRP A 129 7.92 4.48 -3.99
CA TRP A 129 7.70 3.40 -4.94
C TRP A 129 8.20 3.79 -6.32
N GLN A 130 9.06 2.97 -6.87
CA GLN A 130 9.66 3.22 -8.17
C GLN A 130 9.53 1.98 -9.06
N LYS A 131 9.43 2.21 -10.36
CA LYS A 131 9.52 1.17 -11.38
C LYS A 131 10.79 1.38 -12.18
N VAL A 132 11.70 0.45 -12.09
CA VAL A 132 12.95 0.47 -12.83
C VAL A 132 12.81 -0.36 -14.09
N THR A 133 13.26 0.19 -15.23
CA THR A 133 13.37 -0.53 -16.50
C THR A 133 14.78 -0.40 -17.01
N ILE A 134 15.42 -1.54 -17.26
CA ILE A 134 16.76 -1.62 -17.83
C ILE A 134 16.65 -2.19 -19.25
N THR A 135 17.24 -1.51 -20.20
CA THR A 135 17.26 -1.92 -21.59
C THR A 135 18.65 -2.39 -22.00
N GLY A 136 18.74 -3.57 -22.55
CA GLY A 136 19.93 -4.21 -23.10
C GLY A 136 19.69 -4.68 -24.53
N VAL A 137 20.42 -5.73 -24.95
CA VAL A 137 20.32 -6.30 -26.31
C VAL A 137 20.19 -7.82 -26.22
N ALA A 138 19.13 -8.35 -26.83
CA ALA A 138 18.91 -9.79 -26.90
C ALA A 138 19.93 -10.45 -27.84
N ASN A 139 20.60 -11.47 -27.33
CA ASN A 139 21.54 -12.28 -28.10
C ASN A 139 21.49 -13.74 -27.61
N HIS A 140 22.05 -14.65 -28.37
CA HIS A 140 22.12 -16.05 -27.98
C HIS A 140 23.05 -16.25 -26.76
N ALA A 141 22.55 -16.90 -25.72
CA ALA A 141 23.26 -17.05 -24.46
C ALA A 141 24.55 -17.85 -24.56
N GLY A 142 24.62 -18.87 -25.41
CA GLY A 142 25.76 -19.77 -25.56
C GLY A 142 26.88 -19.29 -26.50
N THR A 143 26.57 -18.40 -27.45
CA THR A 143 27.53 -17.97 -28.51
C THR A 143 27.95 -16.52 -28.39
N THR A 144 27.34 -15.72 -27.54
CA THR A 144 27.73 -14.32 -27.34
C THR A 144 28.76 -14.18 -26.25
N PRO A 145 29.99 -13.78 -26.55
CA PRO A 145 31.03 -13.57 -25.54
C PRO A 145 30.64 -12.49 -24.53
N THR A 146 31.02 -12.65 -23.27
CA THR A 146 30.64 -11.72 -22.18
C THR A 146 30.95 -10.26 -22.48
N ARG A 147 32.09 -9.98 -23.11
CA ARG A 147 32.54 -8.61 -23.48
C ARG A 147 31.62 -7.90 -24.50
N LEU A 148 30.75 -8.65 -25.19
CA LEU A 148 29.83 -8.13 -26.22
C LEU A 148 28.35 -8.15 -25.74
N ARG A 149 28.13 -8.51 -24.47
CA ARG A 149 26.77 -8.57 -23.91
C ARG A 149 26.33 -7.22 -23.40
N HIS A 150 25.10 -6.86 -23.72
CA HIS A 150 24.31 -5.83 -23.05
C HIS A 150 23.16 -6.53 -22.30
N ASP A 151 23.50 -7.16 -21.18
CA ASP A 151 22.63 -8.07 -20.43
C ASP A 151 21.82 -7.29 -19.40
N ALA A 152 20.54 -7.05 -19.71
CA ALA A 152 19.62 -6.36 -18.81
C ALA A 152 19.34 -7.18 -17.54
N GLY A 153 19.39 -8.51 -17.61
CA GLY A 153 19.18 -9.38 -16.45
C GLY A 153 20.33 -9.27 -15.45
N TYR A 154 21.58 -9.31 -15.92
CA TYR A 154 22.75 -9.12 -15.07
C TYR A 154 22.74 -7.73 -14.41
N ALA A 155 22.45 -6.69 -15.17
CA ALA A 155 22.38 -5.33 -14.63
C ALA A 155 21.27 -5.19 -13.57
N ALA A 156 20.12 -5.82 -13.79
CA ALA A 156 19.05 -5.83 -12.80
C ALA A 156 19.44 -6.57 -11.52
N ALA A 157 20.08 -7.73 -11.63
CA ALA A 157 20.59 -8.48 -10.49
C ALA A 157 21.61 -7.66 -9.68
N ALA A 158 22.51 -6.95 -10.35
CA ALA A 158 23.46 -6.05 -9.71
C ALA A 158 22.77 -4.89 -8.98
N CYS A 159 21.72 -4.30 -9.55
CA CYS A 159 20.91 -3.28 -8.87
C CYS A 159 20.23 -3.83 -7.61
N VAL A 160 19.65 -5.03 -7.67
CA VAL A 160 19.01 -5.67 -6.52
C VAL A 160 20.02 -5.93 -5.40
N ALA A 161 21.18 -6.47 -5.74
CA ALA A 161 22.27 -6.69 -4.78
C ALA A 161 22.75 -5.37 -4.16
N PHE A 162 22.95 -4.33 -4.98
CA PHE A 162 23.35 -3.00 -4.51
C PHE A 162 22.34 -2.42 -3.51
N LEU A 163 21.06 -2.49 -3.80
CA LEU A 163 20.02 -2.02 -2.88
C LEU A 163 20.13 -2.72 -1.53
N ARG A 164 20.29 -4.04 -1.52
CA ARG A 164 20.39 -4.82 -0.28
C ARG A 164 21.67 -4.57 0.49
N GLU A 165 22.79 -4.58 -0.19
CA GLU A 165 24.12 -4.57 0.45
C GLU A 165 24.59 -3.15 0.78
N GLN A 166 24.35 -2.20 -0.11
CA GLN A 166 24.88 -0.85 0.03
C GLN A 166 23.84 0.14 0.59
N VAL A 167 22.61 0.10 0.12
CA VAL A 167 21.57 1.06 0.58
C VAL A 167 21.03 0.66 1.94
N VAL A 168 20.49 -0.56 2.06
CA VAL A 168 19.98 -1.05 3.34
C VAL A 168 21.11 -1.27 4.33
N GLY A 169 22.27 -1.81 3.86
CA GLY A 169 23.44 -2.03 4.70
C GLY A 169 24.02 -0.76 5.33
N ALA A 170 23.88 0.40 4.71
CA ALA A 170 24.33 1.68 5.26
C ALA A 170 23.47 2.20 6.42
N ALA A 171 22.16 1.83 6.47
CA ALA A 171 21.25 2.27 7.50
C ALA A 171 20.21 1.17 7.83
N PRO A 172 20.65 0.00 8.34
CA PRO A 172 19.80 -1.19 8.46
C PRO A 172 18.61 -1.03 9.43
N GLU A 173 18.73 -0.11 10.37
CA GLU A 173 17.69 0.16 11.39
C GLU A 173 16.55 1.07 10.88
N THR A 174 16.82 1.84 9.82
CA THR A 174 15.92 2.92 9.39
C THR A 174 15.52 2.85 7.93
N THR A 175 16.22 2.03 7.13
CA THR A 175 15.99 1.95 5.69
C THR A 175 15.68 0.52 5.27
N LEU A 176 14.54 0.35 4.60
CA LEU A 176 14.16 -0.88 3.94
C LEU A 176 14.19 -0.68 2.43
N ALA A 177 14.52 -1.71 1.68
CA ALA A 177 14.35 -1.73 0.23
C ALA A 177 13.95 -3.14 -0.21
N THR A 178 12.87 -3.21 -0.96
CA THR A 178 12.30 -4.48 -1.42
C THR A 178 12.12 -4.46 -2.93
N VAL A 179 12.58 -5.53 -3.58
CA VAL A 179 12.27 -5.82 -4.98
C VAL A 179 11.36 -7.05 -5.00
N GLY A 180 10.05 -6.81 -5.07
CA GLY A 180 9.03 -7.85 -4.95
C GLY A 180 8.84 -8.69 -6.21
N SER A 181 9.33 -8.24 -7.36
CA SER A 181 9.29 -8.99 -8.61
C SER A 181 10.39 -8.54 -9.56
N LEU A 182 10.84 -9.45 -10.42
CA LEU A 182 11.79 -9.17 -11.51
C LEU A 182 11.25 -9.84 -12.79
N ARG A 183 11.03 -9.06 -13.82
CA ARG A 183 10.55 -9.54 -15.12
C ARG A 183 11.61 -9.34 -16.18
N LEU A 184 11.92 -10.38 -16.93
CA LEU A 184 12.88 -10.38 -18.02
C LEU A 184 12.16 -10.55 -19.37
N ALA A 185 12.70 -9.95 -20.43
CA ALA A 185 12.16 -10.11 -21.78
C ALA A 185 13.31 -10.21 -22.81
N PRO A 186 13.22 -11.19 -23.75
CA PRO A 186 12.30 -12.31 -23.74
C PRO A 186 12.59 -13.26 -22.59
N ASP A 187 11.57 -13.87 -22.03
CA ASP A 187 11.69 -14.87 -20.98
C ASP A 187 11.97 -16.25 -21.61
N LEU A 188 13.22 -16.41 -22.09
CA LEU A 188 13.67 -17.60 -22.84
C LEU A 188 15.02 -18.08 -22.29
N LEU A 189 15.15 -19.40 -22.15
CA LEU A 189 16.31 -20.06 -21.55
C LEU A 189 17.65 -19.74 -22.26
N ASN A 190 17.63 -19.62 -23.56
CA ASN A 190 18.83 -19.49 -24.40
C ASN A 190 19.06 -18.08 -24.94
N PHE A 191 18.42 -17.07 -24.35
CA PHE A 191 18.58 -15.66 -24.74
C PHE A 191 19.09 -14.81 -23.59
N ILE A 192 20.00 -13.88 -23.90
CA ILE A 192 20.36 -12.75 -23.03
C ILE A 192 19.18 -11.79 -23.02
N PRO A 193 18.63 -11.40 -21.85
CA PRO A 193 17.51 -10.50 -21.77
C PRO A 193 17.81 -9.12 -22.36
N ARG A 194 16.94 -8.67 -23.27
CA ARG A 194 16.98 -7.30 -23.80
C ARG A 194 16.32 -6.27 -22.89
N GLN A 195 15.53 -6.72 -21.92
CA GLN A 195 14.88 -5.84 -20.96
C GLN A 195 14.70 -6.54 -19.63
N ALA A 196 14.90 -5.80 -18.56
CA ALA A 196 14.50 -6.15 -17.21
C ALA A 196 13.63 -5.05 -16.63
N THR A 197 12.57 -5.44 -15.91
CA THR A 197 11.67 -4.49 -15.23
C THR A 197 11.37 -5.00 -13.83
N PHE A 198 11.52 -4.11 -12.84
CA PHE A 198 11.22 -4.45 -11.45
C PHE A 198 10.74 -3.22 -10.67
N PRO A 199 9.80 -3.40 -9.70
CA PRO A 199 9.47 -2.38 -8.72
C PRO A 199 10.52 -2.35 -7.61
N VAL A 200 10.72 -1.17 -7.03
CA VAL A 200 11.48 -0.95 -5.80
C VAL A 200 10.56 -0.20 -4.84
N ALA A 201 10.43 -0.73 -3.63
CA ALA A 201 9.71 -0.12 -2.51
C ALA A 201 10.64 0.06 -1.32
#